data_54385e03e9feec7b9d58dc404cf1083c
#
_entry.id   54385e03e9feec7b9d58dc404cf1083c
#
_cell.length_a   1.000
_cell.length_b   1.000
_cell.length_c   1.000
_cell.angle_alpha   90.00
_cell.angle_beta   90.00
_cell.angle_gamma   90.00
#
_symmetry.space_group_name_H-M   'P 1'
#
loop_
_entity.id
_entity.type
_entity.pdbx_description
1 polymer ?
#
loop_
_entity_poly.entity_id
_entity_poly.type
_entity_poly.pdbx_seq_one_letter_code
_entity_poly.pdbx_strand_id
1 'polypeptide(L)'
;SPNINMRDPVIYRVAHMTHHRTGDQWCIYPMYDFAHPIEDAVEGITHSICTLEFEDHRPLYDWVVIETGYKTSPEENPKQIEFAKLYLTNVVTGKRYIKKLVEDGIVDGWDDPRLVSISGLRRRGYTPESIQKFVELCGVSKADSSVDYAMLEYCIREDLKLKAPRYMAVLDPIKLIIDNYPEGQVEYLDAPNNMENEALGSRKVPFGKELYIEREDFMIDPPKKYKRLFLGTEVRLMNAYFVTCTGFEALDDGT
;
A
#
# COMPACT_ATOMS: atom_id res chain seq x y z
N SER A 1 8.73 22.90 -37.99
CA SER A 1 7.98 21.72 -37.59
C SER A 1 6.61 22.12 -37.05
N PRO A 2 5.53 21.34 -37.28
CA PRO A 2 4.28 21.54 -36.58
C PRO A 2 4.39 21.21 -35.07
N ASN A 3 5.29 20.32 -34.69
CA ASN A 3 5.60 19.98 -33.30
C ASN A 3 6.42 21.11 -32.65
N ILE A 4 5.87 21.76 -31.64
CA ILE A 4 6.51 22.87 -30.93
C ILE A 4 7.85 22.47 -30.30
N ASN A 5 7.94 21.21 -29.81
CA ASN A 5 9.15 20.67 -29.20
C ASN A 5 10.33 20.53 -30.18
N MET A 6 10.04 20.57 -31.49
CA MET A 6 11.03 20.49 -32.57
C MET A 6 11.37 21.84 -33.21
N ARG A 7 10.78 22.93 -32.72
CA ARG A 7 11.08 24.29 -33.28
C ARG A 7 12.28 24.92 -32.58
N ASP A 8 12.14 25.10 -31.26
CA ASP A 8 13.12 25.80 -30.42
C ASP A 8 13.31 25.02 -29.10
N PRO A 9 13.84 23.80 -29.16
CA PRO A 9 14.03 23.00 -27.94
C PRO A 9 15.07 23.62 -27.03
N VAL A 10 14.72 23.82 -25.76
CA VAL A 10 15.66 24.27 -24.73
C VAL A 10 16.44 23.07 -24.24
N ILE A 11 17.71 22.98 -24.60
CA ILE A 11 18.58 21.83 -24.21
C ILE A 11 19.36 22.09 -22.94
N TYR A 12 19.65 23.35 -22.61
CA TYR A 12 20.33 23.75 -21.37
C TYR A 12 19.64 24.93 -20.71
N ARG A 13 19.84 25.05 -19.41
CA ARG A 13 19.49 26.26 -18.63
C ARG A 13 20.66 26.70 -17.77
N VAL A 14 20.73 28.00 -17.53
CA VAL A 14 21.65 28.58 -16.53
C VAL A 14 20.95 28.60 -15.18
N ALA A 15 21.60 28.05 -14.14
CA ALA A 15 21.12 28.08 -12.77
C ALA A 15 22.32 28.28 -11.81
N HIS A 16 22.39 29.44 -11.18
CA HIS A 16 23.39 29.73 -10.16
C HIS A 16 22.88 29.21 -8.82
N MET A 17 23.17 27.92 -8.54
CA MET A 17 22.76 27.25 -7.30
C MET A 17 23.77 26.18 -6.94
N THR A 18 24.03 26.01 -5.66
CA THR A 18 24.93 24.97 -5.14
C THR A 18 24.29 23.59 -5.34
N HIS A 19 24.99 22.69 -6.03
CA HIS A 19 24.56 21.33 -6.21
C HIS A 19 25.14 20.42 -5.10
N HIS A 20 24.33 19.51 -4.55
CA HIS A 20 24.69 18.70 -3.39
C HIS A 20 25.92 17.79 -3.57
N ARG A 21 26.31 17.45 -4.81
CA ARG A 21 27.50 16.64 -5.11
C ARG A 21 28.66 17.45 -5.64
N THR A 22 28.41 18.40 -6.52
CA THR A 22 29.44 19.14 -7.27
C THR A 22 29.65 20.57 -6.76
N GLY A 23 28.91 20.99 -5.73
CA GLY A 23 29.01 22.36 -5.20
C GLY A 23 28.67 23.39 -6.28
N ASP A 24 29.51 24.39 -6.40
CA ASP A 24 29.35 25.50 -7.36
C ASP A 24 30.18 25.31 -8.64
N GLN A 25 30.61 24.08 -8.93
CA GLN A 25 31.43 23.75 -10.10
C GLN A 25 30.72 24.06 -11.43
N TRP A 26 29.40 23.91 -11.47
CA TRP A 26 28.60 24.06 -12.68
C TRP A 26 27.49 25.08 -12.44
N CYS A 27 27.25 25.90 -13.48
CA CYS A 27 26.10 26.82 -13.53
C CYS A 27 25.21 26.60 -14.76
N ILE A 28 25.56 25.61 -15.59
CA ILE A 28 24.77 25.21 -16.77
C ILE A 28 24.36 23.77 -16.59
N TYR A 29 23.05 23.51 -16.71
CA TYR A 29 22.45 22.21 -16.51
C TYR A 29 21.63 21.80 -17.73
N PRO A 30 21.72 20.52 -18.16
CA PRO A 30 20.88 20.01 -19.23
C PRO A 30 19.41 19.97 -18.82
N MET A 31 18.54 20.25 -19.76
CA MET A 31 17.11 20.01 -19.59
C MET A 31 16.82 18.52 -19.78
N TYR A 32 15.65 18.07 -19.31
CA TYR A 32 15.22 16.68 -19.36
C TYR A 32 15.33 16.07 -20.78
N ASP A 33 14.81 16.80 -21.79
CA ASP A 33 14.79 16.32 -23.18
C ASP A 33 16.18 16.18 -23.83
N PHE A 34 17.22 16.70 -23.20
CA PHE A 34 18.60 16.55 -23.64
C PHE A 34 19.37 15.53 -22.77
N ALA A 35 19.15 15.52 -21.46
CA ALA A 35 19.83 14.61 -20.54
C ALA A 35 19.34 13.17 -20.71
N HIS A 36 18.04 12.94 -20.70
CA HIS A 36 17.43 11.62 -20.70
C HIS A 36 17.84 10.76 -21.91
N PRO A 37 17.73 11.22 -23.18
CA PRO A 37 18.17 10.43 -24.33
C PRO A 37 19.66 10.10 -24.33
N ILE A 38 20.50 11.01 -23.86
CA ILE A 38 21.95 10.80 -23.80
C ILE A 38 22.32 9.78 -22.71
N GLU A 39 21.75 9.92 -21.53
CA GLU A 39 21.97 8.98 -20.42
C GLU A 39 21.53 7.57 -20.80
N ASP A 40 20.34 7.41 -21.37
CA ASP A 40 19.85 6.12 -21.87
C ASP A 40 20.77 5.50 -22.93
N ALA A 41 21.23 6.31 -23.86
CA ALA A 41 22.13 5.84 -24.92
C ALA A 41 23.50 5.40 -24.36
N VAL A 42 24.06 6.17 -23.42
CA VAL A 42 25.34 5.85 -22.75
C VAL A 42 25.25 4.59 -21.92
N GLU A 43 24.13 4.40 -21.21
CA GLU A 43 23.89 3.23 -20.36
C GLU A 43 23.42 1.99 -21.12
N GLY A 44 23.19 2.09 -22.43
CA GLY A 44 22.74 0.98 -23.27
C GLY A 44 21.32 0.56 -23.00
N ILE A 45 20.45 1.46 -22.55
CA ILE A 45 19.03 1.24 -22.37
C ILE A 45 18.36 0.94 -23.70
N THR A 46 17.50 -0.07 -23.74
CA THR A 46 16.73 -0.44 -24.93
C THR A 46 15.30 0.10 -24.90
N HIS A 47 14.70 0.16 -23.71
CA HIS A 47 13.35 0.63 -23.47
C HIS A 47 13.39 1.79 -22.50
N SER A 48 13.28 3.01 -23.04
CA SER A 48 13.30 4.27 -22.29
C SER A 48 11.89 4.61 -21.82
N ILE A 49 11.62 4.41 -20.53
CA ILE A 49 10.29 4.53 -19.96
C ILE A 49 10.10 5.95 -19.37
N CYS A 50 9.02 6.62 -19.76
CA CYS A 50 8.66 7.93 -19.23
C CYS A 50 7.14 8.08 -19.06
N THR A 51 6.72 9.26 -18.58
CA THR A 51 5.28 9.58 -18.42
C THR A 51 4.68 10.07 -19.73
N LEU A 52 3.36 9.94 -19.86
CA LEU A 52 2.61 10.27 -21.08
C LEU A 52 2.77 11.72 -21.54
N GLU A 53 3.11 12.64 -20.64
CA GLU A 53 3.38 14.04 -20.96
C GLU A 53 4.53 14.24 -21.96
N PHE A 54 5.40 13.25 -22.13
CA PHE A 54 6.52 13.26 -23.06
C PHE A 54 6.24 12.59 -24.41
N GLU A 55 5.02 12.19 -24.71
CA GLU A 55 4.69 11.55 -25.98
C GLU A 55 5.03 12.42 -27.18
N ASP A 56 4.70 13.71 -27.12
CA ASP A 56 5.02 14.68 -28.18
C ASP A 56 6.51 15.03 -28.25
N HIS A 57 7.30 14.65 -27.24
CA HIS A 57 8.74 14.87 -27.18
C HIS A 57 9.55 13.74 -27.84
N ARG A 58 8.93 12.62 -28.21
CA ARG A 58 9.63 11.47 -28.81
C ARG A 58 10.46 11.82 -30.03
N PRO A 59 9.99 12.68 -31.00
CA PRO A 59 10.83 13.08 -32.10
C PRO A 59 12.10 13.86 -31.69
N LEU A 60 12.03 14.61 -30.59
CA LEU A 60 13.18 15.30 -30.03
C LEU A 60 14.16 14.32 -29.38
N TYR A 61 13.64 13.32 -28.65
CA TYR A 61 14.43 12.24 -28.08
C TYR A 61 15.26 11.52 -29.15
N ASP A 62 14.62 11.05 -30.22
CA ASP A 62 15.26 10.37 -31.33
C ASP A 62 16.31 11.26 -32.02
N TRP A 63 16.00 12.54 -32.25
CA TRP A 63 16.90 13.51 -32.83
C TRP A 63 18.16 13.73 -31.98
N VAL A 64 18.00 13.87 -30.64
CA VAL A 64 19.15 14.09 -29.73
C VAL A 64 20.09 12.89 -29.76
N VAL A 65 19.56 11.65 -29.70
CA VAL A 65 20.40 10.43 -29.74
C VAL A 65 21.21 10.34 -31.02
N ILE A 66 20.60 10.67 -32.16
CA ILE A 66 21.27 10.63 -33.49
C ILE A 66 22.32 11.75 -33.61
N GLU A 67 21.95 13.00 -33.35
CA GLU A 67 22.83 14.16 -33.54
C GLU A 67 24.02 14.19 -32.57
N THR A 68 23.88 13.56 -31.39
CA THR A 68 24.99 13.40 -30.46
C THR A 68 25.91 12.21 -30.79
N GLY A 69 25.57 11.43 -31.83
CA GLY A 69 26.43 10.38 -32.37
C GLY A 69 26.51 9.10 -31.52
N TYR A 70 25.65 8.92 -30.56
CA TYR A 70 25.61 7.69 -29.73
C TYR A 70 25.09 6.48 -30.50
N LYS A 71 24.14 6.71 -31.40
CA LYS A 71 23.58 5.67 -32.27
C LYS A 71 23.51 6.20 -33.71
N THR A 72 23.65 5.30 -34.66
CA THR A 72 23.74 5.62 -36.06
C THR A 72 22.47 5.31 -36.84
N SER A 73 21.59 4.50 -36.26
CA SER A 73 20.32 4.13 -36.88
C SER A 73 19.15 4.15 -35.87
N PRO A 74 17.94 4.46 -36.34
CA PRO A 74 16.75 4.42 -35.48
C PRO A 74 16.46 3.05 -34.87
N GLU A 75 16.89 1.96 -35.48
CA GLU A 75 16.71 0.59 -35.01
C GLU A 75 17.56 0.31 -33.76
N GLU A 76 18.73 0.95 -33.66
CA GLU A 76 19.66 0.81 -32.55
C GLU A 76 19.38 1.76 -31.38
N ASN A 77 18.59 2.80 -31.62
CA ASN A 77 18.27 3.79 -30.58
C ASN A 77 17.46 3.18 -29.46
N PRO A 78 17.63 3.66 -28.21
CA PRO A 78 16.64 3.42 -27.17
C PRO A 78 15.24 3.82 -27.66
N LYS A 79 14.25 3.04 -27.31
CA LYS A 79 12.86 3.34 -27.70
C LYS A 79 12.13 4.00 -26.53
N GLN A 80 11.76 5.27 -26.71
CA GLN A 80 10.92 5.96 -25.73
C GLN A 80 9.52 5.34 -25.70
N ILE A 81 9.07 4.98 -24.52
CA ILE A 81 7.78 4.33 -24.26
C ILE A 81 7.10 5.08 -23.12
N GLU A 82 5.94 5.64 -23.37
CA GLU A 82 5.19 6.44 -22.41
C GLU A 82 4.07 5.63 -21.79
N PHE A 83 3.84 5.89 -20.50
CA PHE A 83 2.74 5.32 -19.73
C PHE A 83 1.93 6.42 -19.05
N ALA A 84 0.62 6.20 -18.99
CA ALA A 84 -0.27 7.05 -18.24
C ALA A 84 -0.04 6.90 -16.74
N LYS A 85 -0.39 7.94 -16.00
CA LYS A 85 -0.32 7.94 -14.55
C LYS A 85 -1.44 7.10 -13.95
N LEU A 86 -1.08 6.30 -12.97
CA LEU A 86 -2.03 5.58 -12.13
C LEU A 86 -2.53 6.49 -11.00
N TYR A 87 -3.83 6.70 -10.93
CA TYR A 87 -4.48 7.40 -9.83
C TYR A 87 -5.19 6.40 -8.91
N LEU A 88 -5.06 6.61 -7.61
CA LEU A 88 -5.81 5.88 -6.60
C LEU A 88 -6.90 6.78 -6.01
N THR A 89 -8.08 6.22 -5.79
CA THR A 89 -9.16 6.94 -5.12
C THR A 89 -8.83 7.22 -3.65
N ASN A 90 -9.30 8.35 -3.14
CA ASN A 90 -9.22 8.74 -1.72
C ASN A 90 -7.79 8.80 -1.13
N VAL A 91 -6.75 8.94 -1.95
CA VAL A 91 -5.37 9.06 -1.48
C VAL A 91 -4.64 10.22 -2.15
N VAL A 92 -3.69 10.78 -1.42
CA VAL A 92 -2.81 11.83 -1.91
C VAL A 92 -1.48 11.20 -2.33
N THR A 93 -1.16 11.28 -3.64
CA THR A 93 0.09 10.75 -4.20
C THR A 93 1.06 11.86 -4.66
N GLY A 94 0.55 13.08 -4.79
CA GLY A 94 1.34 14.21 -5.29
C GLY A 94 2.42 14.64 -4.30
N LYS A 95 3.69 14.61 -4.73
CA LYS A 95 4.86 14.96 -3.91
C LYS A 95 4.72 16.31 -3.19
N ARG A 96 4.15 17.32 -3.87
CA ARG A 96 3.92 18.66 -3.29
C ARG A 96 2.98 18.61 -2.08
N TYR A 97 1.91 17.84 -2.16
CA TYR A 97 0.94 17.70 -1.08
C TYR A 97 1.49 16.89 0.08
N ILE A 98 2.20 15.79 -0.22
CA ILE A 98 2.86 14.97 0.82
C ILE A 98 3.90 15.80 1.57
N LYS A 99 4.72 16.58 0.85
CA LYS A 99 5.69 17.50 1.46
C LYS A 99 5.01 18.47 2.44
N LYS A 100 3.88 19.05 2.04
CA LYS A 100 3.12 19.96 2.91
C LYS A 100 2.59 19.25 4.15
N LEU A 101 2.07 18.03 4.03
CA LEU A 101 1.60 17.26 5.19
C LEU A 101 2.72 17.00 6.21
N VAL A 102 3.94 16.76 5.73
CA VAL A 102 5.13 16.58 6.58
C VAL A 102 5.56 17.90 7.23
N GLU A 103 5.63 18.98 6.45
CA GLU A 103 6.05 20.31 6.93
C GLU A 103 5.06 20.89 7.94
N ASP A 104 3.76 20.66 7.76
CA ASP A 104 2.69 21.10 8.69
C ASP A 104 2.57 20.18 9.92
N GLY A 105 3.38 19.11 10.01
CA GLY A 105 3.36 18.17 11.15
C GLY A 105 2.09 17.31 11.23
N ILE A 106 1.32 17.19 10.14
CA ILE A 106 0.11 16.37 10.08
C ILE A 106 0.46 14.89 10.05
N VAL A 107 1.59 14.56 9.42
CA VAL A 107 2.20 13.23 9.39
C VAL A 107 3.63 13.31 9.92
N ASP A 108 4.12 12.21 10.50
CA ASP A 108 5.43 12.17 11.17
C ASP A 108 6.63 12.22 10.21
N GLY A 109 6.41 11.88 8.94
CA GLY A 109 7.44 11.88 7.92
C GLY A 109 6.98 11.23 6.62
N TRP A 110 7.91 11.07 5.69
CA TRP A 110 7.65 10.47 4.37
C TRP A 110 7.32 8.98 4.42
N ASP A 111 7.67 8.31 5.51
CA ASP A 111 7.38 6.90 5.79
C ASP A 111 6.17 6.70 6.70
N ASP A 112 5.42 7.76 6.98
CA ASP A 112 4.21 7.66 7.80
C ASP A 112 3.25 6.61 7.20
N PRO A 113 2.74 5.65 8.02
CA PRO A 113 1.88 4.58 7.52
C PRO A 113 0.53 5.06 6.97
N ARG A 114 0.15 6.30 7.20
CA ARG A 114 -1.05 6.93 6.60
C ARG A 114 -0.83 7.33 5.13
N LEU A 115 0.43 7.40 4.68
CA LEU A 115 0.78 7.74 3.30
C LEU A 115 0.88 6.50 2.41
N VAL A 116 0.61 6.68 1.11
CA VAL A 116 0.78 5.63 0.08
C VAL A 116 2.15 5.67 -0.59
N SER A 117 3.15 6.24 0.07
CA SER A 117 4.54 6.09 -0.35
C SER A 117 4.99 4.63 -0.19
N ILE A 118 5.99 4.20 -0.96
CA ILE A 118 6.55 2.84 -0.82
C ILE A 118 7.03 2.60 0.61
N SER A 119 7.66 3.60 1.24
CA SER A 119 8.11 3.52 2.63
C SER A 119 6.94 3.43 3.62
N GLY A 120 5.86 4.20 3.41
CA GLY A 120 4.65 4.15 4.23
C GLY A 120 3.92 2.82 4.10
N LEU A 121 3.75 2.31 2.88
CA LEU A 121 3.15 0.99 2.62
C LEU A 121 3.97 -0.13 3.27
N ARG A 122 5.31 -0.09 3.14
CA ARG A 122 6.21 -1.05 3.78
C ARG A 122 6.06 -1.03 5.30
N ARG A 123 5.98 0.16 5.91
CA ARG A 123 5.79 0.31 7.36
C ARG A 123 4.42 -0.20 7.81
N ARG A 124 3.38 -0.10 6.97
CA ARG A 124 2.07 -0.72 7.20
C ARG A 124 2.04 -2.24 7.05
N GLY A 125 3.09 -2.86 6.52
CA GLY A 125 3.19 -4.30 6.32
C GLY A 125 2.82 -4.78 4.92
N TYR A 126 2.72 -3.89 3.94
CA TYR A 126 2.58 -4.29 2.53
C TYR A 126 3.84 -5.01 2.05
N THR A 127 3.64 -6.15 1.44
CA THR A 127 4.71 -6.96 0.85
C THR A 127 5.02 -6.49 -0.58
N PRO A 128 6.27 -6.67 -1.07
CA PRO A 128 6.60 -6.38 -2.45
C PRO A 128 5.69 -7.13 -3.44
N GLU A 129 5.38 -8.41 -3.15
CA GLU A 129 4.53 -9.25 -3.98
C GLU A 129 3.10 -8.71 -4.09
N SER A 130 2.55 -8.20 -2.99
CA SER A 130 1.21 -7.59 -3.00
C SER A 130 1.16 -6.33 -3.87
N ILE A 131 2.22 -5.50 -3.83
CA ILE A 131 2.33 -4.29 -4.66
C ILE A 131 2.53 -4.66 -6.12
N GLN A 132 3.38 -5.64 -6.43
CA GLN A 132 3.58 -6.15 -7.79
C GLN A 132 2.27 -6.69 -8.35
N LYS A 133 1.55 -7.50 -7.56
CA LYS A 133 0.25 -8.03 -7.96
C LYS A 133 -0.78 -6.94 -8.24
N PHE A 134 -0.79 -5.90 -7.41
CA PHE A 134 -1.65 -4.74 -7.64
C PHE A 134 -1.32 -4.05 -8.98
N VAL A 135 -0.04 -3.78 -9.27
CA VAL A 135 0.38 -3.15 -10.53
C VAL A 135 0.05 -4.03 -11.74
N GLU A 136 0.22 -5.36 -11.64
CA GLU A 136 -0.19 -6.30 -12.69
C GLU A 136 -1.69 -6.22 -12.98
N LEU A 137 -2.53 -6.15 -11.94
CA LEU A 137 -3.98 -6.05 -12.08
C LEU A 137 -4.42 -4.71 -12.69
N CYS A 138 -3.72 -3.62 -12.36
CA CYS A 138 -3.95 -2.31 -12.97
C CYS A 138 -3.63 -2.32 -14.47
N GLY A 139 -2.64 -3.13 -14.88
CA GLY A 139 -2.14 -3.17 -16.25
C GLY A 139 -1.38 -1.93 -16.65
N VAL A 140 -0.94 -1.90 -17.90
CA VAL A 140 -0.19 -0.81 -18.51
C VAL A 140 -1.03 -0.19 -19.61
N SER A 141 -1.21 1.14 -19.58
CA SER A 141 -2.04 1.87 -20.53
C SER A 141 -1.45 3.25 -20.80
N LYS A 142 -1.80 3.82 -21.98
CA LYS A 142 -1.61 5.24 -22.29
C LYS A 142 -2.84 6.09 -21.92
N ALA A 143 -3.91 5.49 -21.39
CA ALA A 143 -5.07 6.22 -20.88
C ALA A 143 -4.98 6.33 -19.36
N ASP A 144 -5.15 7.53 -18.83
CA ASP A 144 -5.23 7.77 -17.38
C ASP A 144 -6.34 6.91 -16.77
N SER A 145 -6.01 6.20 -15.72
CA SER A 145 -6.93 5.34 -15.00
C SER A 145 -6.97 5.69 -13.52
N SER A 146 -8.17 5.68 -12.96
CA SER A 146 -8.38 5.78 -11.52
C SER A 146 -8.79 4.42 -10.98
N VAL A 147 -8.01 3.88 -10.06
CA VAL A 147 -8.24 2.57 -9.46
C VAL A 147 -8.68 2.75 -8.03
N ASP A 148 -9.65 1.95 -7.60
CA ASP A 148 -10.11 1.98 -6.22
C ASP A 148 -9.00 1.48 -5.28
N TYR A 149 -8.76 2.23 -4.19
CA TYR A 149 -7.81 1.86 -3.15
C TYR A 149 -8.10 0.48 -2.55
N ALA A 150 -9.36 0.07 -2.51
CA ALA A 150 -9.77 -1.27 -2.06
C ALA A 150 -9.11 -2.41 -2.87
N MET A 151 -8.72 -2.17 -4.14
CA MET A 151 -7.98 -3.17 -4.92
C MET A 151 -6.55 -3.39 -4.36
N LEU A 152 -5.88 -2.32 -3.93
CA LEU A 152 -4.58 -2.44 -3.27
C LEU A 152 -4.70 -3.20 -1.93
N GLU A 153 -5.75 -2.90 -1.16
CA GLU A 153 -6.05 -3.62 0.09
C GLU A 153 -6.41 -5.09 -0.16
N TYR A 154 -7.11 -5.39 -1.24
CA TYR A 154 -7.37 -6.77 -1.65
C TYR A 154 -6.09 -7.53 -1.92
N CYS A 155 -5.14 -6.94 -2.67
CA CYS A 155 -3.87 -7.59 -2.99
C CYS A 155 -3.05 -7.94 -1.75
N ILE A 156 -2.96 -7.04 -0.75
CA ILE A 156 -2.24 -7.35 0.49
C ILE A 156 -2.98 -8.40 1.33
N ARG A 157 -4.31 -8.35 1.36
CA ARG A 157 -5.12 -9.34 2.10
C ARG A 157 -4.92 -10.74 1.54
N GLU A 158 -4.95 -10.89 0.21
CA GLU A 158 -4.73 -12.19 -0.45
C GLU A 158 -3.30 -12.70 -0.24
N ASP A 159 -2.29 -11.84 -0.28
CA ASP A 159 -0.91 -12.23 -0.03
C ASP A 159 -0.69 -12.68 1.43
N LEU A 160 -1.17 -11.90 2.38
CA LEU A 160 -1.02 -12.21 3.81
C LEU A 160 -1.90 -13.39 4.25
N LYS A 161 -2.94 -13.72 3.51
CA LYS A 161 -3.85 -14.82 3.82
C LYS A 161 -3.12 -16.15 4.04
N LEU A 162 -2.08 -16.41 3.27
CA LEU A 162 -1.26 -17.62 3.36
C LEU A 162 0.04 -17.44 4.15
N LYS A 163 0.53 -16.20 4.29
CA LYS A 163 1.87 -15.93 4.84
C LYS A 163 1.85 -15.48 6.29
N ALA A 164 0.77 -14.85 6.74
CA ALA A 164 0.74 -14.21 8.06
C ALA A 164 0.06 -15.08 9.12
N PRO A 165 0.61 -15.15 10.34
CA PRO A 165 -0.12 -15.66 11.47
C PRO A 165 -1.30 -14.72 11.81
N ARG A 166 -2.43 -15.31 12.20
CA ARG A 166 -3.67 -14.59 12.51
C ARG A 166 -3.89 -14.56 14.02
N TYR A 167 -4.01 -13.36 14.55
CA TYR A 167 -4.32 -13.13 15.96
C TYR A 167 -5.66 -12.39 16.08
N MET A 168 -6.41 -12.70 17.14
CA MET A 168 -7.55 -11.87 17.52
C MET A 168 -7.07 -10.78 18.48
N ALA A 169 -7.53 -9.57 18.27
CA ALA A 169 -7.36 -8.45 19.18
C ALA A 169 -8.75 -7.96 19.60
N VAL A 170 -8.96 -7.76 20.89
CA VAL A 170 -10.19 -7.19 21.45
C VAL A 170 -9.88 -5.74 21.80
N LEU A 171 -10.52 -4.80 21.10
CA LEU A 171 -10.25 -3.37 21.20
C LEU A 171 -11.24 -2.62 22.08
N ASP A 172 -12.52 -3.03 22.06
CA ASP A 172 -13.58 -2.53 22.93
C ASP A 172 -14.16 -3.71 23.75
N PRO A 173 -13.47 -4.09 24.84
CA PRO A 173 -13.76 -5.32 25.55
C PRO A 173 -15.02 -5.23 26.41
N ILE A 174 -15.82 -6.27 26.36
CA ILE A 174 -16.79 -6.61 27.40
C ILE A 174 -16.43 -7.95 28.02
N LYS A 175 -16.71 -8.09 29.33
CA LYS A 175 -16.40 -9.30 30.08
C LYS A 175 -17.42 -10.39 29.78
N LEU A 176 -16.93 -11.59 29.49
CA LEU A 176 -17.73 -12.82 29.34
C LEU A 176 -17.39 -13.75 30.47
N ILE A 177 -18.39 -14.13 31.27
CA ILE A 177 -18.25 -15.06 32.40
C ILE A 177 -18.86 -16.39 31.99
N ILE A 178 -18.11 -17.48 32.14
CA ILE A 178 -18.57 -18.85 31.88
C ILE A 178 -19.03 -19.47 33.22
N ASP A 179 -20.33 -19.47 33.48
CA ASP A 179 -20.91 -19.81 34.79
C ASP A 179 -20.53 -21.21 35.27
N ASN A 180 -20.54 -22.18 34.38
CA ASN A 180 -20.25 -23.59 34.69
C ASN A 180 -18.75 -23.93 34.56
N TYR A 181 -17.85 -22.97 34.40
CA TYR A 181 -16.41 -23.22 34.39
C TYR A 181 -15.85 -23.11 35.80
N PRO A 182 -14.98 -24.08 36.24
CA PRO A 182 -14.44 -24.07 37.59
C PRO A 182 -13.63 -22.84 37.94
N GLU A 183 -13.82 -22.30 39.14
CA GLU A 183 -13.10 -21.14 39.65
C GLU A 183 -11.59 -21.40 39.70
N GLY A 184 -10.79 -20.44 39.23
CA GLY A 184 -9.33 -20.52 39.26
C GLY A 184 -8.71 -21.54 38.32
N GLN A 185 -9.49 -22.29 37.56
CA GLN A 185 -8.97 -23.23 36.57
C GLN A 185 -8.64 -22.47 35.27
N VAL A 186 -7.47 -22.78 34.70
CA VAL A 186 -7.04 -22.32 33.38
C VAL A 186 -6.55 -23.51 32.57
N GLU A 187 -7.09 -23.70 31.41
CA GLU A 187 -6.60 -24.66 30.43
C GLU A 187 -5.99 -23.95 29.22
N TYR A 188 -5.19 -24.68 28.44
CA TYR A 188 -4.52 -24.15 27.27
C TYR A 188 -5.00 -24.87 26.01
N LEU A 189 -5.78 -24.17 25.20
CA LEU A 189 -6.34 -24.67 23.96
C LEU A 189 -5.39 -24.42 22.79
N ASP A 190 -5.36 -25.36 21.85
CA ASP A 190 -4.58 -25.20 20.62
C ASP A 190 -5.33 -24.33 19.61
N ALA A 191 -4.69 -23.24 19.21
CA ALA A 191 -5.19 -22.35 18.18
C ALA A 191 -4.21 -22.33 16.99
N PRO A 192 -4.62 -22.75 15.78
CA PRO A 192 -3.75 -22.66 14.62
C PRO A 192 -3.40 -21.21 14.33
N ASN A 193 -2.13 -20.96 14.03
CA ASN A 193 -1.68 -19.61 13.69
C ASN A 193 -2.24 -19.13 12.34
N ASN A 194 -2.58 -20.08 11.47
CA ASN A 194 -3.25 -19.80 10.20
C ASN A 194 -4.07 -21.04 9.79
N MET A 195 -5.35 -20.86 9.50
CA MET A 195 -6.25 -21.96 9.12
C MET A 195 -5.97 -22.51 7.71
N GLU A 196 -5.28 -21.75 6.86
CA GLU A 196 -5.01 -22.10 5.46
C GLU A 196 -3.56 -22.51 5.24
N ASN A 197 -2.69 -22.35 6.25
CA ASN A 197 -1.28 -22.71 6.18
C ASN A 197 -0.81 -23.39 7.47
N GLU A 198 -0.88 -24.70 7.50
CA GLU A 198 -0.47 -25.52 8.64
C GLU A 198 1.02 -25.39 8.99
N ALA A 199 1.86 -25.00 8.02
CA ALA A 199 3.29 -24.80 8.24
C ALA A 199 3.60 -23.67 9.26
N LEU A 200 2.64 -22.77 9.50
CA LEU A 200 2.77 -21.73 10.52
C LEU A 200 2.53 -22.27 11.95
N GLY A 201 2.15 -23.54 12.09
CA GLY A 201 1.95 -24.18 13.37
C GLY A 201 0.75 -23.65 14.17
N SER A 202 0.78 -23.92 15.48
CA SER A 202 -0.26 -23.50 16.42
C SER A 202 0.34 -22.84 17.66
N ARG A 203 -0.50 -22.14 18.41
CA ARG A 203 -0.17 -21.56 19.71
C ARG A 203 -1.15 -22.04 20.77
N LYS A 204 -0.71 -22.01 22.02
CA LYS A 204 -1.57 -22.26 23.18
C LYS A 204 -2.24 -20.94 23.60
N VAL A 205 -3.57 -20.98 23.69
CA VAL A 205 -4.39 -19.84 24.15
C VAL A 205 -5.01 -20.21 25.48
N PRO A 206 -4.83 -19.40 26.53
CA PRO A 206 -5.44 -19.69 27.83
C PRO A 206 -6.97 -19.52 27.74
N PHE A 207 -7.69 -20.46 28.38
CA PHE A 207 -9.13 -20.43 28.54
C PHE A 207 -9.48 -20.60 30.00
N GLY A 208 -10.34 -19.75 30.53
CA GLY A 208 -10.77 -19.77 31.91
C GLY A 208 -12.20 -19.28 32.07
N LYS A 209 -12.63 -19.10 33.34
CA LYS A 209 -13.97 -18.65 33.67
C LYS A 209 -14.25 -17.22 33.16
N GLU A 210 -13.26 -16.33 33.20
CA GLU A 210 -13.38 -14.95 32.74
C GLU A 210 -12.65 -14.77 31.42
N LEU A 211 -13.36 -14.27 30.42
CA LEU A 211 -12.88 -13.98 29.08
C LEU A 211 -13.30 -12.57 28.68
N TYR A 212 -12.76 -12.09 27.57
CA TYR A 212 -13.15 -10.82 26.97
C TYR A 212 -13.52 -11.03 25.51
N ILE A 213 -14.61 -10.39 25.08
CA ILE A 213 -15.08 -10.36 23.69
C ILE A 213 -15.25 -8.92 23.27
N GLU A 214 -15.33 -8.67 21.96
CA GLU A 214 -15.67 -7.34 21.45
C GLU A 214 -17.11 -6.97 21.84
N ARG A 215 -17.34 -5.70 22.15
CA ARG A 215 -18.69 -5.19 22.45
C ARG A 215 -19.68 -5.50 21.33
N GLU A 216 -19.23 -5.43 20.07
CA GLU A 216 -20.06 -5.77 18.91
C GLU A 216 -20.47 -7.26 18.84
N ASP A 217 -19.80 -8.13 19.58
CA ASP A 217 -20.12 -9.56 19.65
C ASP A 217 -21.31 -9.87 20.56
N PHE A 218 -21.82 -8.90 21.32
CA PHE A 218 -23.01 -9.01 22.15
C PHE A 218 -24.02 -7.90 21.85
N MET A 219 -25.31 -8.22 21.89
CA MET A 219 -26.39 -7.25 21.67
C MET A 219 -27.62 -7.62 22.50
N ILE A 220 -28.21 -6.60 23.18
CA ILE A 220 -29.41 -6.80 24.00
C ILE A 220 -30.65 -7.04 23.11
N ASP A 221 -30.87 -6.14 22.14
CA ASP A 221 -31.97 -6.20 21.16
C ASP A 221 -31.41 -6.39 19.74
N PRO A 222 -31.10 -7.62 19.33
CA PRO A 222 -30.45 -7.86 18.05
C PRO A 222 -31.44 -7.78 16.88
N PRO A 223 -31.00 -7.24 15.71
CA PRO A 223 -31.78 -7.33 14.49
C PRO A 223 -31.89 -8.79 14.00
N LYS A 224 -32.92 -9.10 13.19
CA LYS A 224 -33.23 -10.47 12.71
C LYS A 224 -32.06 -11.25 12.06
N LYS A 225 -31.04 -10.58 11.59
CA LYS A 225 -29.87 -11.22 10.93
C LYS A 225 -28.61 -11.26 11.81
N TYR A 226 -28.70 -10.82 13.06
CA TYR A 226 -27.57 -10.88 13.98
C TYR A 226 -27.26 -12.32 14.35
N LYS A 227 -26.01 -12.73 14.23
CA LYS A 227 -25.57 -14.13 14.42
C LYS A 227 -24.53 -14.29 15.54
N ARG A 228 -24.44 -13.29 16.42
CA ARG A 228 -23.51 -13.31 17.54
C ARG A 228 -24.28 -13.48 18.86
N LEU A 229 -23.66 -13.18 19.97
CA LEU A 229 -24.19 -13.46 21.30
C LEU A 229 -25.33 -12.50 21.68
N PHE A 230 -26.46 -13.06 22.12
CA PHE A 230 -27.56 -12.37 22.78
C PHE A 230 -28.32 -13.36 23.64
N LEU A 231 -29.21 -12.91 24.54
CA LEU A 231 -29.90 -13.75 25.50
C LEU A 231 -30.57 -14.96 24.82
N GLY A 232 -30.20 -16.14 25.29
CA GLY A 232 -30.71 -17.43 24.81
C GLY A 232 -30.04 -17.95 23.52
N THR A 233 -29.07 -17.25 22.93
CA THR A 233 -28.35 -17.77 21.77
C THR A 233 -27.13 -18.59 22.16
N GLU A 234 -26.85 -19.57 21.31
CA GLU A 234 -25.60 -20.35 21.35
C GLU A 234 -24.65 -19.87 20.27
N VAL A 235 -23.40 -19.65 20.64
CA VAL A 235 -22.31 -19.30 19.71
C VAL A 235 -21.08 -20.17 20.00
N ARG A 236 -20.25 -20.35 18.97
CA ARG A 236 -18.96 -21.00 19.11
C ARG A 236 -17.87 -19.98 19.35
N LEU A 237 -17.18 -20.05 20.47
CA LEU A 237 -15.93 -19.34 20.69
C LEU A 237 -14.83 -19.99 19.84
N MET A 238 -14.08 -19.16 19.11
CA MET A 238 -13.08 -19.65 18.14
C MET A 238 -12.01 -20.52 18.85
N ASN A 239 -11.80 -21.73 18.32
CA ASN A 239 -10.87 -22.73 18.86
C ASN A 239 -11.17 -23.18 20.31
N ALA A 240 -12.38 -22.91 20.78
CA ALA A 240 -12.81 -23.25 22.13
C ALA A 240 -14.19 -23.94 22.12
N TYR A 241 -15.07 -23.57 23.03
CA TYR A 241 -16.34 -24.21 23.31
C TYR A 241 -17.53 -23.49 22.66
N PHE A 242 -18.66 -24.18 22.64
CA PHE A 242 -19.96 -23.55 22.43
C PHE A 242 -20.44 -22.97 23.76
N VAL A 243 -20.96 -21.78 23.75
CA VAL A 243 -21.50 -21.08 24.90
C VAL A 243 -22.89 -20.55 24.58
N THR A 244 -23.79 -20.63 25.57
CA THR A 244 -25.16 -20.10 25.49
C THR A 244 -25.27 -18.92 26.45
N CYS A 245 -25.75 -17.76 25.96
CA CYS A 245 -25.98 -16.61 26.82
C CYS A 245 -27.17 -16.87 27.75
N THR A 246 -26.90 -16.97 29.05
CA THR A 246 -27.92 -17.22 30.12
C THR A 246 -28.41 -15.92 30.74
N GLY A 247 -27.64 -14.85 30.66
CA GLY A 247 -27.96 -13.54 31.22
C GLY A 247 -26.90 -12.50 30.88
N PHE A 248 -27.14 -11.26 31.27
CA PHE A 248 -26.19 -10.18 31.21
C PHE A 248 -26.43 -9.16 32.32
N GLU A 249 -25.41 -8.44 32.69
CA GLU A 249 -25.48 -7.31 33.62
C GLU A 249 -24.96 -6.06 32.90
N ALA A 250 -25.74 -4.99 32.91
CA ALA A 250 -25.29 -3.69 32.38
C ALA A 250 -24.72 -2.87 33.54
N LEU A 251 -23.47 -2.45 33.43
CA LEU A 251 -22.83 -1.59 34.44
C LEU A 251 -23.10 -0.11 34.14
N ASP A 252 -22.96 0.73 35.17
CA ASP A 252 -23.24 2.19 35.09
C ASP A 252 -22.28 2.90 34.13
N ASP A 253 -21.16 2.32 33.79
CA ASP A 253 -20.17 2.81 32.82
C ASP A 253 -20.50 2.45 31.36
N GLY A 254 -21.61 1.76 31.14
CA GLY A 254 -22.07 1.31 29.82
C GLY A 254 -21.42 0.02 29.33
N THR A 255 -20.72 -0.71 30.21
CA THR A 255 -20.21 -2.07 29.92
C THR A 255 -21.18 -3.15 30.36
#